data_87de1adb14938c3d9a67c9db28a468b4
#
_entry.id   87de1adb14938c3d9a67c9db28a468b4
#
_cell.length_a   1.000
_cell.length_b   1.000
_cell.length_c   1.000
_cell.angle_alpha   90.00
_cell.angle_beta   90.00
_cell.angle_gamma   90.00
#
_symmetry.space_group_name_H-M   'P 1'
#
loop_
_entity.id
_entity.type
_entity.pdbx_description
1 polymer ?
#
loop_
_entity_poly.entity_id
_entity_poly.type
_entity_poly.pdbx_seq_one_letter_code
_entity_poly.pdbx_strand_id
1 'polypeptide(L)'
;MANRLIYFLTAIFLCATAGAAGYYDSANGLTSTNLRAALHAIIRNHTVIPYSSSSFDTSDALKILDEDPSNTNNVVLLYARRSEPKSTFGTPTGWNREHMWPNSYGIDDRHPAYSDLHNLRAEDIDVNSARGNKYYDRSNTNAAFYTFPAHVEAQTCSTDHDSWEPPAPVKGDIARAMFYMDVRYEGDSGTEPDLKLTEGFGLITATNDFMGRLITLLAWHELDPVDDGERQRNEKVFQLYQHNRNPFVDHPDWVREIFWPRLQMSLVAVFSDGSVHLSFTSPREFGTARLQTSYGFPLVWVDLGAGIIREDAYHYEVLGSSPSQYFRLRPIPNPLP
;
A
#
# COMPACT_ATOMS: atom_id res chain seq x y z
N MET A 1 -42.96 28.88 35.51
CA MET A 1 -42.27 28.66 34.21
C MET A 1 -40.83 28.24 34.52
N ALA A 2 -40.53 26.97 34.43
CA ALA A 2 -39.20 26.44 34.75
C ALA A 2 -38.47 26.16 33.45
N ASN A 3 -37.42 26.93 33.17
CA ASN A 3 -36.52 26.69 32.05
C ASN A 3 -35.67 25.44 32.33
N ARG A 4 -35.90 24.38 31.54
CA ARG A 4 -34.99 23.23 31.48
C ARG A 4 -33.86 23.53 30.49
N LEU A 5 -32.67 23.72 31.01
CA LEU A 5 -31.42 23.78 30.23
C LEU A 5 -31.09 22.36 29.82
N ILE A 6 -31.12 22.08 28.51
CA ILE A 6 -30.66 20.81 27.94
C ILE A 6 -29.18 20.97 27.65
N TYR A 7 -28.36 20.29 28.41
CA TYR A 7 -26.92 20.14 28.11
C TYR A 7 -26.74 19.07 27.05
N PHE A 8 -26.32 19.47 25.85
CA PHE A 8 -25.78 18.54 24.88
C PHE A 8 -24.36 18.15 25.32
N LEU A 9 -24.19 16.94 25.84
CA LEU A 9 -22.87 16.34 26.00
C LEU A 9 -22.38 15.93 24.62
N THR A 10 -21.50 16.71 24.03
CA THR A 10 -20.70 16.30 22.88
C THR A 10 -19.65 15.31 23.40
N ALA A 11 -19.89 14.03 23.24
CA ALA A 11 -18.87 13.02 23.46
C ALA A 11 -17.81 13.18 22.36
N ILE A 12 -16.71 13.86 22.68
CA ILE A 12 -15.51 13.81 21.87
C ILE A 12 -14.96 12.39 22.04
N PHE A 13 -15.18 11.53 21.06
CA PHE A 13 -14.42 10.30 20.94
C PHE A 13 -12.96 10.67 20.65
N LEU A 14 -12.17 10.79 21.69
CA LEU A 14 -10.71 10.60 21.55
C LEU A 14 -10.55 9.13 21.15
N CYS A 15 -10.36 8.89 19.85
CA CYS A 15 -9.89 7.60 19.37
C CYS A 15 -8.45 7.43 19.86
N ALA A 16 -8.33 6.83 21.04
CA ALA A 16 -7.03 6.53 21.62
C ALA A 16 -6.35 5.47 20.73
N THR A 17 -5.14 5.75 20.30
CA THR A 17 -4.18 4.81 19.70
C THR A 17 -3.72 3.73 20.71
N ALA A 18 -4.58 3.34 21.62
CA ALA A 18 -4.26 2.41 22.71
C ALA A 18 -4.05 0.96 22.24
N GLY A 19 -4.51 0.60 21.03
CA GLY A 19 -4.42 -0.78 20.54
C GLY A 19 -3.02 -1.22 20.07
N ALA A 20 -2.15 -0.27 19.67
CA ALA A 20 -0.81 -0.59 19.16
C ALA A 20 0.31 -0.43 20.22
N ALA A 21 0.01 0.08 21.41
CA ALA A 21 1.01 0.27 22.46
C ALA A 21 1.62 -1.08 22.86
N GLY A 22 2.94 -1.23 22.70
CA GLY A 22 3.67 -2.45 22.99
C GLY A 22 3.64 -3.52 21.88
N TYR A 23 2.73 -3.43 20.91
CA TYR A 23 2.60 -4.44 19.85
C TYR A 23 3.86 -4.51 18.96
N TYR A 24 4.51 -3.39 18.75
CA TYR A 24 5.69 -3.27 17.89
C TYR A 24 7.01 -3.02 18.65
N ASP A 25 7.06 -3.27 19.96
CA ASP A 25 8.25 -2.94 20.78
C ASP A 25 9.54 -3.57 20.26
N SER A 26 9.47 -4.82 19.75
CA SER A 26 10.62 -5.52 19.21
C SER A 26 11.09 -4.99 17.84
N ALA A 27 10.30 -4.14 17.18
CA ALA A 27 10.64 -3.50 15.91
C ALA A 27 11.18 -2.06 16.09
N ASN A 28 10.99 -1.47 17.27
CA ASN A 28 11.38 -0.09 17.53
C ASN A 28 12.89 0.14 17.35
N GLY A 29 13.25 1.16 16.57
CA GLY A 29 14.64 1.52 16.29
C GLY A 29 15.35 0.61 15.29
N LEU A 30 14.69 -0.42 14.76
CA LEU A 30 15.22 -1.23 13.68
C LEU A 30 14.99 -0.59 12.32
N THR A 31 15.81 -0.97 11.34
CA THR A 31 15.74 -0.47 9.96
C THR A 31 15.98 -1.60 8.96
N SER A 32 15.55 -1.40 7.71
CA SER A 32 15.88 -2.26 6.58
C SER A 32 15.49 -3.74 6.81
N THR A 33 16.39 -4.68 6.56
CA THR A 33 16.14 -6.12 6.71
C THR A 33 15.83 -6.56 8.13
N ASN A 34 16.43 -5.90 9.14
CA ASN A 34 16.16 -6.20 10.54
C ASN A 34 14.74 -5.77 10.93
N LEU A 35 14.30 -4.61 10.47
CA LEU A 35 12.92 -4.15 10.66
C LEU A 35 11.94 -5.10 9.96
N ARG A 36 12.20 -5.47 8.69
CA ARG A 36 11.37 -6.42 7.95
C ARG A 36 11.21 -7.74 8.71
N ALA A 37 12.31 -8.33 9.17
CA ALA A 37 12.30 -9.61 9.91
C ALA A 37 11.55 -9.50 11.25
N ALA A 38 11.72 -8.38 11.97
CA ALA A 38 10.98 -8.14 13.23
C ALA A 38 9.48 -8.01 12.97
N LEU A 39 9.07 -7.25 11.95
CA LEU A 39 7.66 -7.11 11.57
C LEU A 39 7.06 -8.45 11.15
N HIS A 40 7.77 -9.23 10.32
CA HIS A 40 7.33 -10.58 9.98
C HIS A 40 7.08 -11.42 11.23
N ALA A 41 8.04 -11.46 12.17
CA ALA A 41 7.90 -12.21 13.43
C ALA A 41 6.69 -11.78 14.27
N ILE A 42 6.36 -10.48 14.27
CA ILE A 42 5.21 -9.91 15.00
C ILE A 42 3.89 -10.32 14.35
N ILE A 43 3.78 -10.23 13.01
CA ILE A 43 2.50 -10.35 12.30
C ILE A 43 2.22 -11.74 11.74
N ARG A 44 3.20 -12.67 11.77
CA ARG A 44 3.09 -13.99 11.14
C ARG A 44 2.03 -14.90 11.77
N ASN A 45 1.78 -14.76 13.06
CA ASN A 45 0.82 -15.60 13.77
C ASN A 45 -0.50 -14.84 13.92
N HIS A 46 -1.48 -15.16 13.08
CA HIS A 46 -2.80 -14.59 13.20
C HIS A 46 -3.88 -15.68 13.24
N THR A 47 -5.04 -15.33 13.76
CA THR A 47 -6.21 -16.22 13.74
C THR A 47 -6.74 -16.30 12.33
N VAL A 48 -6.73 -17.49 11.74
CA VAL A 48 -7.25 -17.71 10.38
C VAL A 48 -8.78 -17.78 10.42
N ILE A 49 -9.43 -16.85 9.74
CA ILE A 49 -10.89 -16.88 9.54
C ILE A 49 -11.21 -17.80 8.36
N PRO A 50 -12.15 -18.73 8.46
CA PRO A 50 -12.55 -19.56 7.33
C PRO A 50 -12.95 -18.70 6.12
N TYR A 51 -12.45 -19.06 4.93
CA TYR A 51 -12.88 -18.36 3.70
C TYR A 51 -14.37 -18.55 3.44
N SER A 52 -14.87 -19.76 3.64
CA SER A 52 -16.29 -20.10 3.56
C SER A 52 -16.70 -21.03 4.70
N SER A 53 -17.77 -20.70 5.40
CA SER A 53 -18.29 -21.47 6.51
C SER A 53 -19.79 -21.25 6.65
N SER A 54 -20.49 -22.23 7.21
CA SER A 54 -21.93 -22.09 7.51
C SER A 54 -22.23 -21.29 8.78
N SER A 55 -21.21 -21.02 9.61
CA SER A 55 -21.40 -20.28 10.88
C SER A 55 -20.90 -18.84 10.80
N PHE A 56 -19.64 -18.64 10.47
CA PHE A 56 -18.99 -17.35 10.31
C PHE A 56 -17.80 -17.50 9.37
N ASP A 57 -17.67 -16.58 8.42
CA ASP A 57 -16.58 -16.59 7.43
C ASP A 57 -16.08 -15.18 7.08
N THR A 58 -15.15 -15.12 6.12
CA THR A 58 -14.57 -13.84 5.68
C THR A 58 -15.60 -12.88 5.11
N SER A 59 -16.70 -13.35 4.51
CA SER A 59 -17.76 -12.46 4.00
C SER A 59 -18.48 -11.75 5.13
N ASP A 60 -18.70 -12.43 6.25
CA ASP A 60 -19.32 -11.83 7.45
C ASP A 60 -18.37 -10.80 8.08
N ALA A 61 -17.06 -11.09 8.10
CA ALA A 61 -16.07 -10.11 8.55
C ALA A 61 -16.07 -8.87 7.66
N LEU A 62 -16.08 -9.01 6.32
CA LEU A 62 -16.08 -7.90 5.38
C LEU A 62 -17.33 -7.01 5.50
N LYS A 63 -18.49 -7.57 5.84
CA LYS A 63 -19.70 -6.79 6.13
C LYS A 63 -19.52 -5.76 7.26
N ILE A 64 -18.54 -5.98 8.14
CA ILE A 64 -18.21 -5.09 9.27
C ILE A 64 -16.95 -4.26 8.96
N LEU A 65 -15.97 -4.84 8.27
CA LEU A 65 -14.72 -4.17 7.96
C LEU A 65 -14.87 -3.10 6.88
N ASP A 66 -15.67 -3.39 5.87
CA ASP A 66 -15.92 -2.51 4.72
C ASP A 66 -17.30 -1.83 4.81
N GLU A 67 -17.90 -1.78 6.03
CA GLU A 67 -19.18 -1.14 6.29
C GLU A 67 -19.19 0.32 5.85
N ASP A 68 -20.27 0.72 5.17
CA ASP A 68 -20.50 2.12 4.82
C ASP A 68 -20.84 2.94 6.07
N PRO A 69 -19.99 3.90 6.45
CA PRO A 69 -20.25 4.73 7.63
C PRO A 69 -21.53 5.58 7.53
N SER A 70 -22.03 5.79 6.32
CA SER A 70 -23.28 6.54 6.07
C SER A 70 -24.52 5.65 6.05
N ASN A 71 -24.34 4.33 5.88
CA ASN A 71 -25.42 3.35 5.86
C ASN A 71 -24.93 1.97 6.31
N THR A 72 -25.08 1.67 7.58
CA THR A 72 -24.58 0.42 8.20
C THR A 72 -25.20 -0.87 7.65
N ASN A 73 -26.22 -0.80 6.79
CA ASN A 73 -26.74 -1.96 6.06
C ASN A 73 -25.95 -2.29 4.80
N ASN A 74 -25.00 -1.43 4.42
CA ASN A 74 -24.23 -1.52 3.20
C ASN A 74 -22.73 -1.73 3.49
N VAL A 75 -22.00 -2.12 2.46
CA VAL A 75 -20.54 -2.06 2.36
C VAL A 75 -20.13 -1.02 1.32
N VAL A 76 -18.94 -0.46 1.44
CA VAL A 76 -18.32 0.36 0.39
C VAL A 76 -17.42 -0.53 -0.43
N LEU A 77 -17.66 -0.62 -1.73
CA LEU A 77 -16.89 -1.44 -2.66
C LEU A 77 -15.54 -0.79 -2.96
N LEU A 78 -14.48 -1.60 -3.09
CA LEU A 78 -13.10 -1.13 -3.19
C LEU A 78 -12.85 -0.28 -4.44
N TYR A 79 -13.16 -0.80 -5.63
CA TYR A 79 -12.90 -0.13 -6.91
C TYR A 79 -14.10 0.70 -7.39
N ALA A 80 -15.30 0.13 -7.28
CA ALA A 80 -16.53 0.79 -7.67
C ALA A 80 -16.86 2.01 -6.83
N ARG A 81 -16.36 2.10 -5.59
CA ARG A 81 -16.58 3.19 -4.63
C ARG A 81 -18.05 3.50 -4.37
N ARG A 82 -18.95 2.57 -4.63
CA ARG A 82 -20.37 2.71 -4.33
C ARG A 82 -20.73 1.95 -3.05
N SER A 83 -21.81 2.39 -2.44
CA SER A 83 -22.46 1.76 -1.29
C SER A 83 -23.36 0.63 -1.79
N GLU A 84 -23.12 -0.61 -1.35
CA GLU A 84 -23.82 -1.80 -1.80
C GLU A 84 -24.43 -2.55 -0.62
N PRO A 85 -25.69 -3.01 -0.69
CA PRO A 85 -26.30 -3.73 0.43
C PRO A 85 -25.53 -4.98 0.83
N LYS A 86 -25.30 -5.17 2.13
CA LYS A 86 -24.65 -6.37 2.68
C LYS A 86 -25.35 -7.67 2.26
N SER A 87 -26.66 -7.61 2.04
CA SER A 87 -27.49 -8.74 1.66
C SER A 87 -27.29 -9.23 0.24
N THR A 88 -26.63 -8.46 -0.64
CA THR A 88 -26.37 -8.83 -2.03
C THR A 88 -25.05 -9.62 -2.20
N PHE A 89 -24.39 -9.99 -1.10
CA PHE A 89 -23.22 -10.87 -1.18
C PHE A 89 -23.49 -12.15 -1.96
N GLY A 90 -22.67 -12.43 -2.97
CA GLY A 90 -22.77 -13.63 -3.79
C GLY A 90 -23.96 -13.69 -4.75
N THR A 91 -24.76 -12.64 -4.85
CA THR A 91 -25.81 -12.57 -5.90
C THR A 91 -25.22 -12.11 -7.24
N PRO A 92 -25.80 -12.42 -8.38
CA PRO A 92 -25.21 -12.12 -9.69
C PRO A 92 -24.93 -10.64 -9.96
N THR A 93 -25.63 -9.73 -9.30
CA THR A 93 -25.47 -8.26 -9.45
C THR A 93 -25.00 -7.60 -8.17
N GLY A 94 -24.51 -8.37 -7.22
CA GLY A 94 -24.04 -7.88 -5.93
C GLY A 94 -22.51 -7.82 -5.85
N TRP A 95 -22.02 -8.15 -4.68
CA TRP A 95 -20.59 -8.10 -4.39
C TRP A 95 -20.05 -9.45 -3.93
N ASN A 96 -18.72 -9.59 -4.06
CA ASN A 96 -17.98 -10.75 -3.57
C ASN A 96 -16.66 -10.29 -2.90
N ARG A 97 -15.81 -11.26 -2.58
CA ARG A 97 -14.50 -11.04 -1.99
C ARG A 97 -13.47 -10.80 -3.09
N GLU A 98 -12.91 -9.62 -3.12
CA GLU A 98 -11.74 -9.29 -3.91
C GLU A 98 -10.47 -9.70 -3.17
N HIS A 99 -9.61 -10.48 -3.81
CA HIS A 99 -8.25 -10.71 -3.38
C HIS A 99 -7.35 -9.64 -4.01
N MET A 100 -6.94 -8.63 -3.25
CA MET A 100 -6.06 -7.57 -3.76
C MET A 100 -4.74 -8.14 -4.28
N TRP A 101 -4.09 -9.02 -3.53
CA TRP A 101 -3.09 -9.95 -4.07
C TRP A 101 -3.84 -11.16 -4.61
N PRO A 102 -3.90 -11.34 -5.93
CA PRO A 102 -4.71 -12.41 -6.51
C PRO A 102 -4.25 -13.79 -6.04
N ASN A 103 -5.19 -14.67 -5.78
CA ASN A 103 -4.87 -16.03 -5.36
C ASN A 103 -4.07 -16.82 -6.41
N SER A 104 -4.20 -16.50 -7.69
CA SER A 104 -3.40 -17.10 -8.76
C SER A 104 -1.90 -16.77 -8.70
N TYR A 105 -1.49 -15.82 -7.87
CA TYR A 105 -0.08 -15.45 -7.66
C TYR A 105 0.43 -16.02 -6.32
N GLY A 106 0.61 -17.34 -6.27
CA GLY A 106 1.22 -18.04 -5.15
C GLY A 106 0.31 -18.34 -3.95
N ILE A 107 -0.95 -17.92 -3.96
CA ILE A 107 -1.87 -18.16 -2.85
C ILE A 107 -2.78 -19.36 -3.12
N ASP A 108 -2.47 -20.46 -2.46
CA ASP A 108 -3.30 -21.68 -2.45
C ASP A 108 -4.42 -21.53 -1.40
N ASP A 109 -5.57 -22.16 -1.63
CA ASP A 109 -6.74 -22.12 -0.73
C ASP A 109 -6.50 -22.76 0.65
N ARG A 110 -5.40 -23.48 0.80
CA ARG A 110 -4.94 -24.08 2.06
C ARG A 110 -4.06 -23.14 2.88
N HIS A 111 -3.56 -22.05 2.26
CA HIS A 111 -2.70 -21.08 2.93
C HIS A 111 -3.53 -20.08 3.74
N PRO A 112 -3.06 -19.62 4.90
CA PRO A 112 -3.68 -18.52 5.64
C PRO A 112 -3.86 -17.26 4.79
N ALA A 113 -3.00 -17.04 3.80
CA ALA A 113 -3.04 -15.92 2.85
C ALA A 113 -4.36 -15.84 2.06
N TYR A 114 -5.01 -16.98 1.83
CA TYR A 114 -6.25 -17.06 1.06
C TYR A 114 -7.43 -16.38 1.75
N SER A 115 -7.44 -16.38 3.07
CA SER A 115 -8.50 -15.78 3.87
C SER A 115 -8.04 -14.57 4.71
N ASP A 116 -6.85 -14.03 4.41
CA ASP A 116 -6.31 -12.90 5.16
C ASP A 116 -7.14 -11.62 4.91
N LEU A 117 -7.70 -11.07 5.98
CA LEU A 117 -8.58 -9.89 5.94
C LEU A 117 -7.84 -8.60 5.58
N HIS A 118 -6.50 -8.57 5.69
CA HIS A 118 -5.69 -7.47 5.16
C HIS A 118 -5.55 -7.53 3.64
N ASN A 119 -5.83 -8.69 3.02
CA ASN A 119 -5.83 -8.90 1.57
C ASN A 119 -7.23 -8.90 0.95
N LEU A 120 -8.28 -9.12 1.74
CA LEU A 120 -9.64 -9.25 1.25
C LEU A 120 -10.43 -7.94 1.40
N ARG A 121 -11.18 -7.56 0.35
CA ARG A 121 -12.10 -6.42 0.34
C ARG A 121 -13.41 -6.79 -0.35
N ALA A 122 -14.46 -6.06 -0.01
CA ALA A 122 -15.74 -6.15 -0.73
C ALA A 122 -15.60 -5.47 -2.10
N GLU A 123 -16.01 -6.17 -3.18
CA GLU A 123 -16.02 -5.59 -4.52
C GLU A 123 -17.20 -6.11 -5.36
N ASP A 124 -17.65 -5.30 -6.31
CA ASP A 124 -18.62 -5.68 -7.32
C ASP A 124 -18.15 -6.92 -8.09
N ILE A 125 -19.06 -7.87 -8.31
CA ILE A 125 -18.72 -9.15 -8.95
C ILE A 125 -18.17 -8.94 -10.36
N ASP A 126 -18.76 -8.04 -11.14
CA ASP A 126 -18.36 -7.81 -12.52
C ASP A 126 -17.07 -7.01 -12.61
N VAL A 127 -16.86 -6.04 -11.69
CA VAL A 127 -15.59 -5.29 -11.58
C VAL A 127 -14.46 -6.20 -11.13
N ASN A 128 -14.69 -7.06 -10.15
CA ASN A 128 -13.73 -8.06 -9.70
C ASN A 128 -13.33 -9.00 -10.86
N SER A 129 -14.32 -9.47 -11.63
CA SER A 129 -14.08 -10.26 -12.83
C SER A 129 -13.30 -9.49 -13.91
N ALA A 130 -13.58 -8.21 -14.11
CA ALA A 130 -12.88 -7.39 -15.09
C ALA A 130 -11.43 -7.11 -14.67
N ARG A 131 -11.18 -6.94 -13.37
CA ARG A 131 -9.82 -6.85 -12.83
C ARG A 131 -9.08 -8.17 -13.02
N GLY A 132 -9.72 -9.28 -12.73
CA GLY A 132 -9.12 -10.62 -12.83
C GLY A 132 -7.89 -10.75 -11.94
N ASN A 133 -6.76 -11.12 -12.53
CA ASN A 133 -5.48 -11.24 -11.83
C ASN A 133 -4.44 -10.20 -12.29
N LYS A 134 -4.88 -9.08 -12.87
CA LYS A 134 -3.98 -8.01 -13.30
C LYS A 134 -3.23 -7.43 -12.10
N TYR A 135 -1.95 -7.14 -12.29
CA TYR A 135 -1.17 -6.48 -11.25
C TYR A 135 -1.50 -4.99 -11.14
N TYR A 136 -1.08 -4.37 -10.07
CA TYR A 136 -1.29 -2.94 -9.85
C TYR A 136 -0.18 -2.12 -10.48
N ASP A 137 -0.56 -1.26 -11.42
CA ASP A 137 0.31 -0.26 -12.03
C ASP A 137 -0.54 0.89 -12.60
N ARG A 138 0.13 1.94 -13.04
CA ARG A 138 -0.49 2.94 -13.92
C ARG A 138 -0.76 2.30 -15.26
N SER A 139 -2.00 2.37 -15.70
CA SER A 139 -2.35 1.85 -17.02
C SER A 139 -1.71 2.72 -18.12
N ASN A 140 -1.05 2.08 -19.07
CA ASN A 140 -0.38 2.76 -20.16
C ASN A 140 -1.39 3.19 -21.22
N THR A 141 -1.65 4.49 -21.33
CA THR A 141 -2.61 5.08 -22.28
C THR A 141 -2.29 4.81 -23.75
N ASN A 142 -1.05 4.45 -24.06
CA ASN A 142 -0.61 4.09 -25.40
C ASN A 142 -0.55 2.58 -25.63
N ALA A 143 -0.84 1.77 -24.61
CA ALA A 143 -0.83 0.32 -24.77
C ALA A 143 -2.05 -0.17 -25.52
N ALA A 144 -1.90 -1.30 -26.21
CA ALA A 144 -3.03 -2.04 -26.73
C ALA A 144 -3.94 -2.44 -25.55
N PHE A 145 -5.26 -2.38 -25.79
CA PHE A 145 -6.29 -2.70 -24.79
C PHE A 145 -6.40 -1.73 -23.61
N TYR A 146 -5.78 -0.53 -23.68
CA TYR A 146 -6.08 0.52 -22.70
C TYR A 146 -7.57 0.87 -22.71
N THR A 147 -8.17 0.86 -21.52
CA THR A 147 -9.59 1.18 -21.32
C THR A 147 -9.77 2.08 -20.12
N PHE A 148 -10.49 3.19 -20.32
CA PHE A 148 -10.94 4.09 -19.28
C PHE A 148 -12.37 4.56 -19.60
N PRO A 149 -13.36 4.38 -18.71
CA PRO A 149 -13.25 3.60 -17.46
C PRO A 149 -13.00 2.12 -17.72
N ALA A 150 -12.31 1.46 -16.79
CA ALA A 150 -12.00 0.02 -16.89
C ALA A 150 -13.27 -0.85 -16.90
N HIS A 151 -14.31 -0.41 -16.21
CA HIS A 151 -15.63 -1.04 -16.17
C HIS A 151 -16.71 0.03 -15.97
N VAL A 152 -17.94 -0.24 -16.43
CA VAL A 152 -19.08 0.69 -16.27
C VAL A 152 -19.40 0.98 -14.80
N GLU A 153 -19.17 0.03 -13.90
CA GLU A 153 -19.35 0.17 -12.45
C GLU A 153 -18.09 0.71 -11.74
N ALA A 154 -16.95 0.79 -12.42
CA ALA A 154 -15.68 1.30 -11.89
C ALA A 154 -15.18 2.50 -12.71
N GLN A 155 -15.93 3.60 -12.64
CA GLN A 155 -15.82 4.79 -13.49
C GLN A 155 -14.48 5.53 -13.40
N THR A 156 -13.73 5.31 -12.33
CA THR A 156 -12.43 5.98 -12.06
C THR A 156 -11.25 5.03 -12.09
N CYS A 157 -11.46 3.78 -12.48
CA CYS A 157 -10.40 2.81 -12.74
C CYS A 157 -9.98 2.85 -14.21
N SER A 158 -8.71 2.58 -14.47
CA SER A 158 -8.22 2.27 -15.81
C SER A 158 -7.54 0.91 -15.86
N THR A 159 -7.44 0.35 -17.04
CA THR A 159 -6.77 -0.93 -17.27
C THR A 159 -6.13 -0.93 -18.65
N ASP A 160 -5.10 -1.73 -18.80
CA ASP A 160 -4.54 -2.10 -20.10
C ASP A 160 -4.48 -3.64 -20.22
N HIS A 161 -3.53 -4.17 -20.96
CA HIS A 161 -3.45 -5.61 -21.20
C HIS A 161 -3.31 -6.41 -19.90
N ASP A 162 -2.50 -5.95 -18.95
CA ASP A 162 -2.04 -6.72 -17.79
C ASP A 162 -2.03 -5.95 -16.47
N SER A 163 -2.29 -4.63 -16.50
CA SER A 163 -2.34 -3.80 -15.32
C SER A 163 -3.75 -3.31 -14.96
N TRP A 164 -3.94 -3.00 -13.68
CA TRP A 164 -5.12 -2.38 -13.12
C TRP A 164 -4.74 -1.16 -12.30
N GLU A 165 -5.26 0.00 -12.67
CA GLU A 165 -5.10 1.23 -11.92
C GLU A 165 -6.39 1.56 -11.17
N PRO A 166 -6.41 1.45 -9.83
CA PRO A 166 -7.57 1.70 -9.00
C PRO A 166 -7.85 3.20 -8.84
N PRO A 167 -9.03 3.57 -8.29
CA PRO A 167 -9.36 4.96 -8.03
C PRO A 167 -8.42 5.57 -6.97
N ALA A 168 -8.15 6.88 -7.11
CA ALA A 168 -7.19 7.60 -6.28
C ALA A 168 -7.36 7.40 -4.76
N PRO A 169 -8.59 7.41 -4.18
CA PRO A 169 -8.78 7.31 -2.73
C PRO A 169 -8.50 5.95 -2.10
N VAL A 170 -8.05 4.95 -2.86
CA VAL A 170 -7.71 3.60 -2.35
C VAL A 170 -6.35 3.12 -2.85
N LYS A 171 -5.61 3.96 -3.54
CA LYS A 171 -4.28 3.61 -4.04
C LYS A 171 -3.32 3.30 -2.91
N GLY A 172 -3.33 4.12 -1.87
CA GLY A 172 -2.53 3.93 -0.67
C GLY A 172 -2.95 2.70 0.13
N ASP A 173 -4.27 2.48 0.31
CA ASP A 173 -4.81 1.30 0.99
C ASP A 173 -4.32 0.01 0.35
N ILE A 174 -4.40 -0.05 -1.00
CA ILE A 174 -3.95 -1.20 -1.78
C ILE A 174 -2.44 -1.37 -1.65
N ALA A 175 -1.67 -0.29 -1.76
CA ALA A 175 -0.22 -0.35 -1.62
C ALA A 175 0.19 -0.91 -0.26
N ARG A 176 -0.41 -0.42 0.83
CA ARG A 176 -0.14 -0.90 2.20
C ARG A 176 -0.58 -2.34 2.43
N ALA A 177 -1.66 -2.78 1.78
CA ALA A 177 -2.04 -4.18 1.78
C ALA A 177 -1.01 -5.06 1.05
N MET A 178 -0.48 -4.61 -0.08
CA MET A 178 0.57 -5.33 -0.83
C MET A 178 1.88 -5.42 -0.04
N PHE A 179 2.29 -4.34 0.63
CA PHE A 179 3.47 -4.35 1.51
C PHE A 179 3.29 -5.31 2.70
N TYR A 180 2.08 -5.35 3.28
CA TYR A 180 1.75 -6.31 4.32
C TYR A 180 1.89 -7.75 3.82
N MET A 181 1.31 -8.08 2.67
CA MET A 181 1.37 -9.44 2.11
C MET A 181 2.81 -9.89 1.86
N ASP A 182 3.66 -9.03 1.31
CA ASP A 182 5.08 -9.27 1.07
C ASP A 182 5.86 -9.56 2.38
N VAL A 183 5.57 -8.84 3.47
CA VAL A 183 6.25 -9.05 4.75
C VAL A 183 5.63 -10.19 5.56
N ARG A 184 4.29 -10.35 5.52
CA ARG A 184 3.60 -11.40 6.28
C ARG A 184 3.92 -12.80 5.75
N TYR A 185 4.01 -12.94 4.44
CA TYR A 185 4.18 -14.22 3.75
C TYR A 185 5.57 -14.31 3.11
N GLU A 186 6.58 -14.47 3.94
CA GLU A 186 8.01 -14.48 3.56
C GLU A 186 8.55 -15.89 3.30
N GLY A 187 7.69 -16.92 3.26
CA GLY A 187 8.06 -18.29 2.89
C GLY A 187 8.94 -19.01 3.89
N ASP A 188 9.02 -18.56 5.13
CA ASP A 188 9.86 -19.15 6.17
C ASP A 188 9.31 -20.49 6.75
N SER A 189 8.04 -20.78 6.50
CA SER A 189 7.44 -22.08 6.74
C SER A 189 7.11 -22.77 5.42
N GLY A 190 7.50 -23.99 5.22
CA GLY A 190 7.21 -24.73 3.98
C GLY A 190 5.72 -24.95 3.67
N THR A 191 4.81 -24.32 4.42
CA THR A 191 3.35 -24.38 4.29
C THR A 191 2.73 -23.01 3.96
N GLU A 192 3.53 -21.96 3.83
CA GLU A 192 3.09 -20.63 3.46
C GLU A 192 3.80 -20.15 2.18
N PRO A 193 3.16 -19.31 1.37
CA PRO A 193 3.79 -18.79 0.15
C PRO A 193 4.94 -17.82 0.49
N ASP A 194 5.87 -17.65 -0.45
CA ASP A 194 6.95 -16.66 -0.40
C ASP A 194 6.61 -15.47 -1.31
N LEU A 195 5.66 -14.63 -0.87
CA LEU A 195 5.13 -13.53 -1.67
C LEU A 195 6.12 -12.38 -1.77
N LYS A 196 6.38 -11.89 -2.99
CA LYS A 196 7.37 -10.83 -3.24
C LYS A 196 6.85 -9.75 -4.17
N LEU A 197 7.02 -8.50 -3.76
CA LEU A 197 6.84 -7.36 -4.65
C LEU A 197 8.06 -7.17 -5.55
N THR A 198 7.82 -6.91 -6.83
CA THR A 198 8.87 -6.78 -7.84
C THR A 198 8.62 -5.64 -8.82
N GLU A 199 9.71 -5.17 -9.45
CA GLU A 199 9.68 -4.29 -10.63
C GLU A 199 9.77 -5.07 -11.94
N GLY A 200 10.12 -6.35 -11.87
CA GLY A 200 10.34 -7.18 -13.05
C GLY A 200 9.07 -7.69 -13.69
N PHE A 201 8.57 -7.08 -14.76
CA PHE A 201 7.39 -7.55 -15.50
C PHE A 201 7.43 -9.04 -15.85
N GLY A 202 8.57 -9.56 -16.26
CA GLY A 202 8.72 -10.97 -16.61
C GLY A 202 8.60 -11.94 -15.43
N LEU A 203 8.59 -11.42 -14.19
CA LEU A 203 8.40 -12.22 -12.98
C LEU A 203 6.94 -12.24 -12.53
N ILE A 204 6.13 -11.26 -12.94
CA ILE A 204 4.72 -11.19 -12.58
C ILE A 204 3.92 -12.08 -13.53
N THR A 205 3.73 -13.32 -13.14
CA THR A 205 2.96 -14.32 -13.92
C THR A 205 2.08 -15.12 -12.97
N ALA A 206 0.96 -15.63 -13.48
CA ALA A 206 -0.01 -16.42 -12.70
C ALA A 206 0.53 -17.77 -12.16
N THR A 207 1.82 -18.02 -12.22
CA THR A 207 2.47 -19.23 -11.69
C THR A 207 3.58 -18.89 -10.69
N ASN A 208 3.82 -17.61 -10.43
CA ASN A 208 4.86 -17.12 -9.55
C ASN A 208 4.25 -16.38 -8.37
N ASP A 209 5.00 -16.29 -7.29
CA ASP A 209 4.62 -15.62 -6.05
C ASP A 209 4.94 -14.11 -6.10
N PHE A 210 5.09 -13.55 -7.31
CA PHE A 210 5.45 -12.16 -7.53
C PHE A 210 4.25 -11.30 -7.90
N MET A 211 4.20 -10.10 -7.33
CA MET A 211 3.19 -9.09 -7.62
C MET A 211 3.88 -7.73 -7.84
N GLY A 212 3.24 -6.83 -8.46
CA GLY A 212 3.82 -5.50 -8.71
C GLY A 212 2.76 -4.43 -8.89
N ARG A 213 3.24 -3.24 -9.26
CA ARG A 213 4.68 -2.91 -9.36
C ARG A 213 5.11 -2.18 -8.11
N LEU A 214 6.20 -2.61 -7.54
CA LEU A 214 6.70 -2.05 -6.28
C LEU A 214 6.83 -0.53 -6.33
N ILE A 215 7.39 0.02 -7.39
CA ILE A 215 7.60 1.46 -7.53
C ILE A 215 6.30 2.25 -7.62
N THR A 216 5.31 1.72 -8.32
CA THR A 216 3.99 2.32 -8.42
C THR A 216 3.28 2.28 -7.06
N LEU A 217 3.38 1.16 -6.36
CA LEU A 217 2.83 1.01 -5.00
C LEU A 217 3.49 1.98 -4.01
N LEU A 218 4.82 2.18 -4.09
CA LEU A 218 5.51 3.18 -3.28
C LEU A 218 5.02 4.61 -3.57
N ALA A 219 4.84 4.94 -4.85
CA ALA A 219 4.29 6.24 -5.25
C ALA A 219 2.84 6.43 -4.75
N TRP A 220 2.02 5.40 -4.83
CA TRP A 220 0.63 5.43 -4.35
C TRP A 220 0.55 5.59 -2.83
N HIS A 221 1.41 4.93 -2.10
CA HIS A 221 1.52 5.09 -0.65
C HIS A 221 1.81 6.53 -0.21
N GLU A 222 2.66 7.23 -0.96
CA GLU A 222 2.98 8.64 -0.67
C GLU A 222 1.84 9.60 -1.10
N LEU A 223 1.12 9.27 -2.17
CA LEU A 223 0.05 10.11 -2.73
C LEU A 223 -1.27 10.00 -1.96
N ASP A 224 -1.52 8.83 -1.37
CA ASP A 224 -2.72 8.50 -0.64
C ASP A 224 -2.35 8.06 0.78
N PRO A 225 -2.12 9.03 1.70
CA PRO A 225 -1.74 8.75 3.07
C PRO A 225 -2.83 8.03 3.84
N VAL A 226 -2.43 7.31 4.90
CA VAL A 226 -3.35 6.59 5.78
C VAL A 226 -4.44 7.52 6.31
N ASP A 227 -5.70 7.15 6.08
CA ASP A 227 -6.87 7.85 6.59
C ASP A 227 -7.47 7.19 7.85
N ASP A 228 -8.53 7.77 8.40
CA ASP A 228 -9.19 7.25 9.59
C ASP A 228 -9.98 5.97 9.32
N GLY A 229 -10.51 5.80 8.12
CA GLY A 229 -11.21 4.59 7.70
C GLY A 229 -10.27 3.39 7.69
N GLU A 230 -9.08 3.55 7.13
CA GLU A 230 -8.05 2.53 7.09
C GLU A 230 -7.52 2.18 8.48
N ARG A 231 -7.31 3.19 9.35
CA ARG A 231 -6.92 2.95 10.76
C ARG A 231 -8.00 2.17 11.51
N GLN A 232 -9.26 2.55 11.36
CA GLN A 232 -10.38 1.85 11.99
C GLN A 232 -10.52 0.42 11.49
N ARG A 233 -10.31 0.19 10.18
CA ARG A 233 -10.32 -1.15 9.61
C ARG A 233 -9.20 -2.01 10.19
N ASN A 234 -7.98 -1.50 10.25
CA ASN A 234 -6.83 -2.18 10.84
C ASN A 234 -7.08 -2.56 12.31
N GLU A 235 -7.66 -1.62 13.08
CA GLU A 235 -8.06 -1.86 14.46
C GLU A 235 -9.14 -2.95 14.58
N LYS A 236 -10.18 -2.93 13.73
CA LYS A 236 -11.24 -3.96 13.72
C LYS A 236 -10.69 -5.35 13.36
N VAL A 237 -9.77 -5.45 12.40
CA VAL A 237 -9.11 -6.72 12.06
C VAL A 237 -8.38 -7.27 13.29
N PHE A 238 -7.65 -6.43 13.99
CA PHE A 238 -6.94 -6.81 15.21
C PHE A 238 -7.88 -7.21 16.35
N GLN A 239 -8.84 -6.36 16.70
CA GLN A 239 -9.66 -6.56 17.89
C GLN A 239 -10.71 -7.67 17.73
N LEU A 240 -11.28 -7.82 16.54
CA LEU A 240 -12.46 -8.65 16.34
C LEU A 240 -12.14 -10.00 15.68
N TYR A 241 -11.04 -10.09 14.91
CA TYR A 241 -10.86 -11.21 13.99
C TYR A 241 -9.48 -11.88 14.05
N GLN A 242 -8.49 -11.30 13.38
CA GLN A 242 -7.20 -11.97 13.14
C GLN A 242 -6.19 -11.80 14.26
N HIS A 243 -6.34 -10.79 15.10
CA HIS A 243 -5.42 -10.43 16.18
C HIS A 243 -4.00 -10.08 15.71
N ASN A 244 -3.87 -9.71 14.43
CA ASN A 244 -2.69 -9.07 13.88
C ASN A 244 -3.04 -7.75 13.20
N ARG A 245 -2.03 -6.91 12.96
CA ARG A 245 -2.18 -5.56 12.42
C ARG A 245 -1.38 -5.43 11.13
N ASN A 246 -1.82 -4.55 10.25
CA ASN A 246 -0.97 -4.09 9.16
C ASN A 246 -0.03 -3.00 9.68
N PRO A 247 1.29 -3.28 9.79
CA PRO A 247 2.24 -2.32 10.33
C PRO A 247 2.39 -1.05 9.48
N PHE A 248 2.07 -1.11 8.20
CA PHE A 248 2.18 0.01 7.28
C PHE A 248 1.00 0.98 7.34
N VAL A 249 -0.06 0.59 8.06
CA VAL A 249 -1.15 1.49 8.47
C VAL A 249 -0.79 2.20 9.77
N ASP A 250 -0.21 1.49 10.74
CA ASP A 250 0.16 2.05 12.04
C ASP A 250 1.43 2.92 11.95
N HIS A 251 2.40 2.50 11.13
CA HIS A 251 3.70 3.13 10.92
C HIS A 251 4.00 3.25 9.41
N PRO A 252 3.36 4.16 8.71
CA PRO A 252 3.53 4.31 7.25
C PRO A 252 4.96 4.66 6.83
N ASP A 253 5.74 5.29 7.71
CA ASP A 253 7.15 5.59 7.50
C ASP A 253 8.02 4.33 7.33
N TRP A 254 7.62 3.19 7.90
CA TRP A 254 8.36 1.92 7.77
C TRP A 254 8.36 1.34 6.35
N VAL A 255 7.40 1.73 5.51
CA VAL A 255 7.41 1.38 4.08
C VAL A 255 8.71 1.85 3.44
N ARG A 256 9.10 3.09 3.72
CA ARG A 256 10.32 3.68 3.18
C ARG A 256 11.56 2.93 3.66
N GLU A 257 11.60 2.54 4.93
CA GLU A 257 12.74 1.82 5.52
C GLU A 257 12.95 0.42 4.94
N ILE A 258 11.86 -0.24 4.49
CA ILE A 258 11.89 -1.64 4.03
C ILE A 258 11.96 -1.72 2.50
N PHE A 259 11.07 -1.01 1.81
CA PHE A 259 10.81 -1.21 0.38
C PHE A 259 11.46 -0.16 -0.51
N TRP A 260 11.87 0.97 0.07
CA TRP A 260 12.49 1.98 -0.75
C TRP A 260 13.73 1.37 -1.42
N PRO A 261 13.80 1.30 -2.77
CA PRO A 261 15.03 0.88 -3.39
C PRO A 261 16.10 1.83 -2.88
N ARG A 262 17.14 1.29 -2.27
CA ARG A 262 18.33 2.06 -1.96
C ARG A 262 18.88 2.50 -3.31
N LEU A 263 18.43 3.66 -3.75
CA LEU A 263 18.99 4.32 -4.90
C LEU A 263 20.48 4.45 -4.56
N GLN A 264 21.31 3.65 -5.21
CA GLN A 264 22.74 3.71 -5.00
C GLN A 264 23.18 5.07 -5.51
N MET A 265 23.31 6.03 -4.60
CA MET A 265 24.03 7.25 -4.89
C MET A 265 25.49 6.90 -4.99
N SER A 266 26.01 6.96 -6.19
CA SER A 266 27.45 6.87 -6.40
C SER A 266 28.01 8.28 -6.32
N LEU A 267 28.86 8.53 -5.34
CA LEU A 267 29.71 9.73 -5.35
C LEU A 267 30.75 9.50 -6.44
N VAL A 268 30.61 10.17 -7.58
CA VAL A 268 31.41 9.88 -8.76
C VAL A 268 32.74 10.62 -8.75
N ALA A 269 32.79 11.84 -8.25
CA ALA A 269 34.04 12.59 -8.12
C ALA A 269 33.92 13.82 -7.24
N VAL A 270 34.98 14.16 -6.52
CA VAL A 270 35.22 15.50 -5.98
C VAL A 270 36.22 16.18 -6.92
N PHE A 271 35.81 17.30 -7.53
CA PHE A 271 36.66 18.05 -8.41
C PHE A 271 37.51 19.07 -7.65
N SER A 272 38.63 19.49 -8.21
CA SER A 272 39.55 20.46 -7.62
C SER A 272 38.94 21.87 -7.45
N ASP A 273 37.80 22.14 -8.08
CA ASP A 273 37.01 23.37 -7.95
C ASP A 273 36.02 23.33 -6.78
N GLY A 274 35.99 22.23 -6.02
CA GLY A 274 35.06 22.06 -4.89
C GLY A 274 33.64 21.64 -5.26
N SER A 275 33.38 21.29 -6.53
CA SER A 275 32.10 20.73 -6.93
C SER A 275 32.00 19.23 -6.59
N VAL A 276 30.80 18.77 -6.27
CA VAL A 276 30.46 17.37 -6.01
C VAL A 276 29.47 16.92 -7.07
N HIS A 277 29.84 15.96 -7.87
CA HIS A 277 28.94 15.34 -8.83
C HIS A 277 28.30 14.10 -8.20
N LEU A 278 26.98 14.11 -8.11
CA LEU A 278 26.19 13.00 -7.64
C LEU A 278 25.47 12.39 -8.85
N SER A 279 25.75 11.13 -9.12
CA SER A 279 24.97 10.37 -10.10
C SER A 279 24.23 9.25 -9.41
N PHE A 280 23.01 9.02 -9.84
CA PHE A 280 22.20 7.89 -9.40
C PHE A 280 21.32 7.41 -10.54
N THR A 281 21.07 6.12 -10.56
CA THR A 281 20.07 5.55 -11.45
C THR A 281 18.73 5.58 -10.74
N SER A 282 17.75 6.22 -11.36
CA SER A 282 16.35 6.10 -10.95
C SER A 282 15.65 5.18 -11.93
N PRO A 283 14.84 4.24 -11.46
CA PRO A 283 13.93 3.54 -12.35
C PRO A 283 13.08 4.56 -13.13
N ARG A 284 12.88 4.31 -14.42
CA ARG A 284 12.18 5.25 -15.35
C ARG A 284 10.78 5.68 -14.87
N GLU A 285 10.20 4.90 -13.99
CA GLU A 285 8.86 5.10 -13.45
C GLU A 285 8.75 6.24 -12.41
N PHE A 286 9.84 6.65 -11.79
CA PHE A 286 9.88 7.90 -11.05
C PHE A 286 10.07 9.04 -12.04
N GLY A 287 9.01 9.69 -12.44
CA GLY A 287 9.04 10.76 -13.43
C GLY A 287 10.03 11.87 -13.11
N THR A 288 10.24 12.21 -11.84
CA THR A 288 11.30 13.09 -11.37
C THR A 288 11.66 12.73 -9.93
N ALA A 289 12.96 12.58 -9.64
CA ALA A 289 13.44 12.59 -8.27
C ALA A 289 14.02 13.97 -7.96
N ARG A 290 13.72 14.51 -6.77
CA ARG A 290 14.41 15.71 -6.28
C ARG A 290 15.53 15.29 -5.35
N LEU A 291 16.71 15.79 -5.62
CA LEU A 291 17.80 15.74 -4.68
C LEU A 291 17.51 16.75 -3.57
N GLN A 292 17.51 16.29 -2.33
CA GLN A 292 17.42 17.15 -1.16
C GLN A 292 18.75 17.17 -0.43
N THR A 293 19.13 18.30 0.06
CA THR A 293 20.30 18.48 0.93
C THR A 293 19.91 18.95 2.30
N SER A 294 20.73 18.62 3.30
CA SER A 294 20.63 19.15 4.65
C SER A 294 22.02 19.50 5.17
N TYR A 295 22.11 20.57 5.93
CA TYR A 295 23.34 21.05 6.57
C TYR A 295 23.20 20.91 8.10
N GLY A 296 23.98 20.00 8.69
CA GLY A 296 24.02 19.83 10.14
C GLY A 296 22.83 19.08 10.76
N PHE A 297 22.74 19.12 12.09
CA PHE A 297 21.67 18.55 12.90
C PHE A 297 20.91 19.63 13.68
N PRO A 298 19.55 19.52 13.80
CA PRO A 298 18.66 18.50 13.20
C PRO A 298 18.58 18.62 11.67
N LEU A 299 18.34 17.50 10.98
CA LEU A 299 18.30 17.45 9.52
C LEU A 299 17.07 18.20 8.98
N VAL A 300 17.29 19.37 8.40
CA VAL A 300 16.27 20.12 7.65
C VAL A 300 16.57 19.97 6.16
N TRP A 301 15.66 19.33 5.44
CA TRP A 301 15.87 18.98 4.05
C TRP A 301 15.37 20.08 3.10
N VAL A 302 16.24 20.50 2.19
CA VAL A 302 15.97 21.52 1.17
C VAL A 302 16.11 20.90 -0.21
N ASP A 303 15.15 21.16 -1.10
CA ASP A 303 15.20 20.70 -2.49
C ASP A 303 16.28 21.44 -3.27
N LEU A 304 17.13 20.70 -3.98
CA LEU A 304 18.17 21.24 -4.87
C LEU A 304 17.70 21.41 -6.33
N GLY A 305 16.41 21.18 -6.60
CA GLY A 305 15.85 21.29 -7.94
C GLY A 305 15.83 19.97 -8.72
N ALA A 306 15.48 20.04 -10.01
CA ALA A 306 15.47 18.89 -10.90
C ALA A 306 16.87 18.63 -11.45
N GLY A 307 17.33 17.38 -11.41
CA GLY A 307 18.59 16.97 -12.03
C GLY A 307 18.49 16.91 -13.55
N ILE A 308 19.63 16.90 -14.22
CA ILE A 308 19.72 16.68 -15.66
C ILE A 308 19.77 15.18 -15.93
N ILE A 309 18.86 14.67 -16.79
CA ILE A 309 18.85 13.28 -17.21
C ILE A 309 19.89 13.06 -18.30
N ARG A 310 20.80 12.13 -18.08
CA ARG A 310 21.75 11.66 -19.11
C ARG A 310 21.83 10.14 -19.04
N GLU A 311 21.68 9.46 -20.17
CA GLU A 311 21.87 8.01 -20.30
C GLU A 311 21.14 7.18 -19.22
N ASP A 312 19.85 7.48 -18.98
CA ASP A 312 19.02 6.82 -17.96
C ASP A 312 19.44 7.05 -16.49
N ALA A 313 20.35 8.02 -16.24
CA ALA A 313 20.75 8.42 -14.90
C ALA A 313 20.46 9.91 -14.65
N TYR A 314 20.13 10.24 -13.40
CA TYR A 314 20.01 11.65 -12.97
C TYR A 314 21.38 12.11 -12.48
N HIS A 315 21.83 13.24 -13.00
CA HIS A 315 23.07 13.88 -12.61
C HIS A 315 22.79 15.20 -11.92
N TYR A 316 23.42 15.42 -10.78
CA TYR A 316 23.36 16.68 -10.04
C TYR A 316 24.78 17.17 -9.83
N GLU A 317 24.98 18.43 -10.12
CA GLU A 317 26.18 19.15 -9.76
C GLU A 317 25.85 20.05 -8.57
N VAL A 318 26.58 19.85 -7.48
CA VAL A 318 26.44 20.66 -6.27
C VAL A 318 27.71 21.48 -6.09
N LEU A 319 27.58 22.79 -6.28
CA LEU A 319 28.69 23.72 -6.08
C LEU A 319 28.88 23.97 -4.60
N GLY A 320 30.10 23.68 -4.11
CA GLY A 320 30.50 23.91 -2.71
C GLY A 320 30.05 22.80 -1.76
N SER A 321 30.97 22.04 -1.22
CA SER A 321 30.72 21.05 -0.17
C SER A 321 31.01 21.62 1.20
N SER A 322 30.05 21.50 2.13
CA SER A 322 30.31 21.63 3.56
C SER A 322 30.68 20.27 4.13
N PRO A 323 31.62 20.16 5.08
CA PRO A 323 31.99 18.88 5.68
C PRO A 323 30.85 18.15 6.43
N SER A 324 29.70 18.80 6.59
CA SER A 324 28.52 18.21 7.23
C SER A 324 27.27 18.30 6.34
N GLN A 325 27.44 18.17 5.03
CA GLN A 325 26.35 18.19 4.08
C GLN A 325 25.85 16.75 3.81
N TYR A 326 24.55 16.55 3.94
CA TYR A 326 23.88 15.27 3.73
C TYR A 326 22.99 15.37 2.50
N PHE A 327 22.83 14.28 1.78
CA PHE A 327 22.02 14.20 0.58
C PHE A 327 21.01 13.05 0.69
N ARG A 328 19.81 13.27 0.19
CA ARG A 328 18.82 12.21 -0.05
C ARG A 328 18.07 12.46 -1.34
N LEU A 329 17.55 11.41 -1.92
CA LEU A 329 16.61 11.48 -3.03
C LEU A 329 15.19 11.43 -2.50
N ARG A 330 14.38 12.36 -2.98
CA ARG A 330 12.94 12.33 -2.79
C ARG A 330 12.28 12.15 -4.16
N PRO A 331 11.65 11.01 -4.43
CA PRO A 331 10.85 10.88 -5.64
C PRO A 331 9.70 11.86 -5.61
N ILE A 332 9.41 12.40 -6.77
CA ILE A 332 8.21 13.19 -6.99
C ILE A 332 7.30 12.29 -7.82
N PRO A 333 6.12 11.95 -7.29
CA PRO A 333 5.11 11.35 -8.13
C PRO A 333 4.86 12.27 -9.32
N ASN A 334 4.77 11.70 -10.53
CA ASN A 334 4.28 12.50 -11.65
C ASN A 334 2.93 13.09 -11.24
N PRO A 335 2.69 14.38 -11.47
CA PRO A 335 1.35 14.91 -11.29
C PRO A 335 0.40 14.04 -12.10
N LEU A 336 -0.69 13.65 -11.48
CA LEU A 336 -1.79 12.97 -12.16
C LEU A 336 -2.21 13.86 -13.35
N PRO A 337 -2.42 13.25 -14.53
CA PRO A 337 -2.95 14.01 -15.66
C PRO A 337 -4.30 14.61 -15.35
#